data_531a919ebbb6b11c71a022df8cae2975
#
_entry.id   531a919ebbb6b11c71a022df8cae2975
#
_cell.length_a   1.000
_cell.length_b   1.000
_cell.length_c   1.000
_cell.angle_alpha   90.00
_cell.angle_beta   90.00
_cell.angle_gamma   90.00
#
_symmetry.space_group_name_H-M   'P 1'
#
loop_
_entity.id
_entity.type
_entity.pdbx_description
1 polymer ?
#
loop_
_entity_poly.entity_id
_entity_poly.type
_entity_poly.pdbx_seq_one_letter_code
_entity_poly.pdbx_strand_id
1 'polypeptide(L)'
;MSMLFISHDLGVVGEVADEVVVMRDGMVREQGPVARIFMQPHDAYTKALLACRPTLGQAGGARLAVIADHIAGAAPAVAGKPKDPQAPVVISARALTKSFWLRKGVFGRTEFKAVGRSGRGVSFELRRGHTLGVVGESGSGKTTMGLALLQLHEPGGGPAGGEVRFDGQDLLKLDKAHWRPMRRRIQIVFQNPYASLNPRFT
;
A
#
# COMPACT_ATOMS: atom_id res chain seq x y z
N MET A 1 28.35 0.86 19.37
CA MET A 1 27.43 -0.27 19.00
C MET A 1 27.52 -0.42 17.50
N SER A 2 27.71 -1.63 16.98
CA SER A 2 27.72 -1.87 15.53
C SER A 2 26.42 -2.60 15.14
N MET A 3 25.87 -2.29 13.95
CA MET A 3 24.60 -2.83 13.49
C MET A 3 24.73 -3.32 12.03
N LEU A 4 24.26 -4.53 11.75
CA LEU A 4 23.99 -5.00 10.40
C LEU A 4 22.51 -4.82 10.12
N PHE A 5 22.17 -3.96 9.15
CA PHE A 5 20.81 -3.65 8.76
C PHE A 5 20.51 -4.18 7.35
N ILE A 6 19.48 -5.01 7.21
CA ILE A 6 19.08 -5.60 5.94
C ILE A 6 17.70 -5.05 5.58
N SER A 7 17.60 -4.39 4.43
CA SER A 7 16.35 -3.79 3.96
C SER A 7 16.31 -3.71 2.43
N HIS A 8 15.12 -3.67 1.88
CA HIS A 8 14.87 -3.31 0.49
C HIS A 8 14.51 -1.81 0.34
N ASP A 9 14.36 -1.10 1.45
CA ASP A 9 14.08 0.34 1.44
C ASP A 9 15.39 1.14 1.39
N LEU A 10 15.74 1.58 0.19
CA LEU A 10 16.92 2.40 -0.04
C LEU A 10 16.87 3.76 0.66
N GLY A 11 15.65 4.29 0.94
CA GLY A 11 15.49 5.53 1.68
C GLY A 11 16.07 5.40 3.08
N VAL A 12 15.61 4.38 3.80
CA VAL A 12 16.08 4.10 5.17
C VAL A 12 17.57 3.74 5.18
N VAL A 13 18.02 2.91 4.22
CA VAL A 13 19.45 2.55 4.11
C VAL A 13 20.31 3.82 3.91
N GLY A 14 19.86 4.75 3.06
CA GLY A 14 20.58 6.00 2.80
C GLY A 14 20.69 6.92 4.01
N GLU A 15 19.78 6.83 4.97
CA GLU A 15 19.75 7.68 6.17
C GLU A 15 20.52 7.07 7.35
N VAL A 16 20.57 5.74 7.48
CA VAL A 16 21.12 5.09 8.69
C VAL A 16 22.44 4.36 8.48
N ALA A 17 22.83 4.05 7.24
CA ALA A 17 23.99 3.23 6.95
C ALA A 17 25.22 4.08 6.66
N ASP A 18 26.38 3.64 7.15
CA ASP A 18 27.69 4.20 6.78
C ASP A 18 28.19 3.54 5.48
N GLU A 19 28.01 2.22 5.36
CA GLU A 19 28.39 1.42 4.20
C GLU A 19 27.20 0.60 3.67
N VAL A 20 27.18 0.35 2.38
CA VAL A 20 26.14 -0.42 1.69
C VAL A 20 26.75 -1.55 0.87
N VAL A 21 26.11 -2.71 0.97
CA VAL A 21 26.36 -3.86 0.08
C VAL A 21 25.11 -4.10 -0.74
N VAL A 22 25.18 -3.92 -2.05
CA VAL A 22 24.11 -4.23 -2.98
C VAL A 22 24.24 -5.66 -3.48
N MET A 23 23.19 -6.45 -3.30
CA MET A 23 23.17 -7.86 -3.69
C MET A 23 22.07 -8.15 -4.70
N ARG A 24 22.37 -9.10 -5.62
CA ARG A 24 21.40 -9.66 -6.55
C ARG A 24 21.75 -11.11 -6.86
N ASP A 25 20.77 -11.99 -6.85
CA ASP A 25 20.91 -13.42 -7.18
C ASP A 25 22.03 -14.10 -6.35
N GLY A 26 22.13 -13.75 -5.06
CA GLY A 26 23.14 -14.27 -4.13
C GLY A 26 24.53 -13.68 -4.30
N MET A 27 24.75 -12.77 -5.25
CA MET A 27 26.06 -12.15 -5.53
C MET A 27 26.09 -10.69 -5.11
N VAL A 28 27.24 -10.25 -4.60
CA VAL A 28 27.49 -8.83 -4.37
C VAL A 28 27.70 -8.14 -5.72
N ARG A 29 26.89 -7.14 -6.00
CA ARG A 29 26.97 -6.33 -7.23
C ARG A 29 27.81 -5.10 -7.04
N GLU A 30 27.66 -4.45 -5.90
CA GLU A 30 28.43 -3.25 -5.55
C GLU A 30 28.53 -3.11 -4.03
N GLN A 31 29.63 -2.53 -3.53
CA GLN A 31 29.83 -2.27 -2.12
C GLN A 31 30.66 -1.00 -1.90
N GLY A 32 30.38 -0.27 -0.81
CA GLY A 32 31.17 0.86 -0.37
C GLY A 32 30.37 1.86 0.47
N PRO A 33 30.96 3.02 0.74
CA PRO A 33 30.31 4.09 1.49
C PRO A 33 28.96 4.49 0.86
N VAL A 34 27.95 4.71 1.70
CA VAL A 34 26.59 5.03 1.26
C VAL A 34 26.56 6.21 0.30
N ALA A 35 27.30 7.28 0.58
CA ALA A 35 27.35 8.46 -0.28
C ALA A 35 27.84 8.14 -1.70
N ARG A 36 28.87 7.29 -1.83
CA ARG A 36 29.39 6.87 -3.15
C ARG A 36 28.36 6.03 -3.91
N ILE A 37 27.77 5.01 -3.24
CA ILE A 37 26.79 4.12 -3.88
C ILE A 37 25.58 4.89 -4.38
N PHE A 38 25.11 5.89 -3.62
CA PHE A 38 23.91 6.66 -3.96
C PHE A 38 24.17 7.76 -5.00
N MET A 39 25.36 8.40 -4.95
CA MET A 39 25.67 9.52 -5.84
C MET A 39 26.34 9.09 -7.14
N GLN A 40 27.17 8.03 -7.09
CA GLN A 40 28.01 7.58 -8.22
C GLN A 40 28.02 6.06 -8.31
N PRO A 41 26.87 5.39 -8.51
CA PRO A 41 26.83 3.95 -8.69
C PRO A 41 27.55 3.54 -9.97
N HIS A 42 28.32 2.45 -9.91
CA HIS A 42 29.03 1.90 -11.06
C HIS A 42 28.26 0.73 -11.69
N ASP A 43 27.74 -0.17 -10.87
CA ASP A 43 27.04 -1.35 -11.35
C ASP A 43 25.68 -1.00 -12.00
N ALA A 44 25.39 -1.64 -13.13
CA ALA A 44 24.15 -1.39 -13.89
C ALA A 44 22.87 -1.71 -13.10
N TYR A 45 22.90 -2.76 -12.25
CA TYR A 45 21.79 -3.09 -11.40
C TYR A 45 21.59 -2.07 -10.28
N THR A 46 22.68 -1.59 -9.66
CA THR A 46 22.63 -0.52 -8.64
C THR A 46 22.03 0.76 -9.22
N LYS A 47 22.46 1.16 -10.43
CA LYS A 47 21.87 2.30 -11.16
C LYS A 47 20.38 2.14 -11.39
N ALA A 48 19.97 0.98 -11.90
CA ALA A 48 18.57 0.66 -12.16
C ALA A 48 17.74 0.66 -10.87
N LEU A 49 18.28 0.08 -9.79
CA LEU A 49 17.62 0.02 -8.49
C LEU A 49 17.36 1.42 -7.91
N LEU A 50 18.35 2.31 -7.98
CA LEU A 50 18.22 3.69 -7.52
C LEU A 50 17.28 4.50 -8.42
N ALA A 51 17.31 4.30 -9.74
CA ALA A 51 16.45 4.97 -10.70
C ALA A 51 14.99 4.56 -10.61
N CYS A 52 14.70 3.34 -10.15
CA CYS A 52 13.33 2.86 -9.90
C CYS A 52 12.69 3.46 -8.64
N ARG A 53 13.44 4.25 -7.86
CA ARG A 53 12.92 4.89 -6.65
C ARG A 53 11.90 5.97 -7.02
N PRO A 54 10.66 5.91 -6.53
CA PRO A 54 9.68 6.97 -6.77
C PRO A 54 10.16 8.29 -6.14
N THR A 55 10.20 9.35 -6.93
CA THR A 55 10.52 10.70 -6.44
C THR A 55 9.29 11.58 -6.45
N LEU A 56 9.19 12.49 -5.47
CA LEU A 56 8.15 13.51 -5.45
C LEU A 56 8.31 14.39 -6.70
N GLY A 57 7.23 14.58 -7.46
CA GLY A 57 7.25 15.38 -8.69
C GLY A 57 7.36 14.58 -9.98
N GLN A 58 7.50 13.25 -9.94
CA GLN A 58 7.25 12.44 -11.13
C GLN A 58 5.78 12.58 -11.52
N ALA A 59 5.55 12.96 -12.79
CA ALA A 59 4.20 13.17 -13.31
C ALA A 59 3.32 11.95 -13.05
N GLY A 60 2.27 12.12 -12.25
CA GLY A 60 1.33 11.06 -11.96
C GLY A 60 0.69 10.55 -13.24
N GLY A 61 0.79 9.25 -13.50
CA GLY A 61 0.16 8.61 -14.64
C GLY A 61 1.10 7.87 -15.60
N ALA A 62 2.41 8.08 -15.49
CA ALA A 62 3.38 7.24 -16.19
C ALA A 62 3.55 5.90 -15.46
N ARG A 63 3.73 4.81 -16.20
CA ARG A 63 4.18 3.55 -15.63
C ARG A 63 5.55 3.80 -14.97
N LEU A 64 5.68 3.43 -13.71
CA LEU A 64 6.99 3.46 -13.05
C LEU A 64 7.95 2.53 -13.79
N ALA A 65 9.15 3.01 -14.07
CA ALA A 65 10.20 2.19 -14.67
C ALA A 65 10.52 1.03 -13.71
N VAL A 66 10.69 -0.16 -14.27
CA VAL A 66 11.15 -1.31 -13.52
C VAL A 66 12.62 -1.57 -13.81
N ILE A 67 13.31 -2.28 -12.92
CA ILE A 67 14.75 -2.57 -13.05
C ILE A 67 15.07 -3.21 -14.41
N ALA A 68 14.20 -4.08 -14.92
CA ALA A 68 14.36 -4.71 -16.22
C ALA A 68 14.38 -3.70 -17.37
N ASP A 69 13.54 -2.65 -17.32
CA ASP A 69 13.50 -1.60 -18.34
C ASP A 69 14.83 -0.83 -18.40
N HIS A 70 15.42 -0.52 -17.24
CA HIS A 70 16.71 0.16 -17.17
C HIS A 70 17.88 -0.71 -17.64
N ILE A 71 17.88 -2.00 -17.32
CA ILE A 71 18.94 -2.93 -17.74
C ILE A 71 18.84 -3.22 -19.24
N ALA A 72 17.63 -3.31 -19.79
CA ALA A 72 17.39 -3.57 -21.22
C ALA A 72 17.55 -2.33 -22.10
N GLY A 73 17.81 -1.14 -21.54
CA GLY A 73 17.87 0.11 -22.28
C GLY A 73 16.52 0.48 -22.91
N ALA A 74 15.42 -0.01 -22.36
CA ALA A 74 14.08 0.25 -22.86
C ALA A 74 13.74 1.75 -22.71
N ALA A 75 13.02 2.28 -23.68
CA ALA A 75 12.56 3.67 -23.69
C ALA A 75 11.77 3.99 -22.42
N PRO A 76 11.83 5.23 -21.91
CA PRO A 76 11.07 5.63 -20.74
C PRO A 76 9.59 5.34 -20.94
N ALA A 77 8.98 4.89 -19.86
CA ALA A 77 7.57 4.49 -19.84
C ALA A 77 6.67 5.54 -20.50
N VAL A 78 5.75 5.07 -21.31
CA VAL A 78 4.73 5.88 -21.98
C VAL A 78 4.09 6.80 -20.93
N ALA A 79 4.09 8.10 -21.20
CA ALA A 79 3.41 9.06 -20.35
C ALA A 79 1.97 8.64 -20.16
N GLY A 80 1.54 8.47 -18.90
CA GLY A 80 0.16 8.13 -18.61
C GLY A 80 -0.78 9.22 -19.10
N LYS A 81 -1.99 8.83 -19.47
CA LYS A 81 -3.02 9.80 -19.87
C LYS A 81 -3.20 10.84 -18.74
N PRO A 82 -3.34 12.12 -19.09
CA PRO A 82 -3.68 13.16 -18.11
C PRO A 82 -4.91 12.72 -17.31
N LYS A 83 -4.85 12.89 -15.99
CA LYS A 83 -5.99 12.56 -15.12
C LYS A 83 -7.02 13.70 -15.23
N ASP A 84 -8.25 13.34 -15.52
CA ASP A 84 -9.36 14.29 -15.57
C ASP A 84 -9.78 14.68 -14.13
N PRO A 85 -9.59 15.94 -13.70
CA PRO A 85 -10.00 16.40 -12.38
C PRO A 85 -11.51 16.30 -12.14
N GLN A 86 -12.31 16.26 -13.21
CA GLN A 86 -13.77 16.16 -13.18
C GLN A 86 -14.27 14.73 -13.37
N ALA A 87 -13.37 13.73 -13.45
CA ALA A 87 -13.77 12.35 -13.57
C ALA A 87 -14.77 11.95 -12.47
N PRO A 88 -15.76 11.09 -12.78
CA PRO A 88 -16.78 10.70 -11.81
C PRO A 88 -16.15 10.00 -10.60
N VAL A 89 -16.73 10.25 -9.42
CA VAL A 89 -16.34 9.60 -8.17
C VAL A 89 -16.73 8.13 -8.23
N VAL A 90 -15.75 7.24 -8.07
CA VAL A 90 -15.94 5.78 -8.07
C VAL A 90 -16.13 5.25 -6.66
N ILE A 91 -15.32 5.75 -5.72
CA ILE A 91 -15.43 5.38 -4.30
C ILE A 91 -15.57 6.66 -3.49
N SER A 92 -16.53 6.72 -2.59
CA SER A 92 -16.60 7.72 -1.55
C SER A 92 -16.80 7.07 -0.19
N ALA A 93 -16.05 7.54 0.80
CA ALA A 93 -16.25 7.21 2.20
C ALA A 93 -16.63 8.47 2.95
N ARG A 94 -17.64 8.39 3.82
CA ARG A 94 -18.08 9.48 4.69
C ARG A 94 -18.15 8.99 6.12
N ALA A 95 -17.37 9.61 6.99
CA ALA A 95 -17.28 9.30 8.41
C ALA A 95 -17.08 7.79 8.68
N LEU A 96 -16.29 7.12 7.85
CA LEU A 96 -15.99 5.69 8.01
C LEU A 96 -15.30 5.43 9.35
N THR A 97 -15.85 4.54 10.13
CA THR A 97 -15.30 4.07 11.40
C THR A 97 -15.20 2.54 11.38
N LYS A 98 -14.30 1.98 12.16
CA LYS A 98 -14.21 0.54 12.41
C LYS A 98 -13.79 0.26 13.83
N SER A 99 -14.57 -0.56 14.50
CA SER A 99 -14.31 -1.03 15.87
C SER A 99 -14.08 -2.53 15.89
N PHE A 100 -13.41 -2.99 16.94
CA PHE A 100 -13.24 -4.40 17.29
C PHE A 100 -13.63 -4.62 18.74
N TRP A 101 -14.19 -5.81 19.04
CA TRP A 101 -14.48 -6.21 20.40
C TRP A 101 -13.27 -6.94 20.99
N LEU A 102 -12.64 -6.35 21.99
CA LEU A 102 -11.58 -6.98 22.77
C LEU A 102 -12.15 -7.61 24.03
N ARG A 103 -11.76 -8.84 24.34
CA ARG A 103 -12.12 -9.49 25.61
C ARG A 103 -11.38 -8.81 26.75
N LYS A 104 -12.11 -8.42 27.80
CA LYS A 104 -11.56 -7.88 29.04
C LYS A 104 -11.94 -8.81 30.19
N GLY A 105 -10.99 -9.69 30.59
CA GLY A 105 -11.25 -10.71 31.60
C GLY A 105 -12.22 -11.81 31.15
N VAL A 106 -12.80 -12.51 32.13
CA VAL A 106 -13.64 -13.70 31.86
C VAL A 106 -15.02 -13.33 31.27
N PHE A 107 -15.58 -12.17 31.63
CA PHE A 107 -16.93 -11.78 31.25
C PHE A 107 -17.06 -10.41 30.57
N GLY A 108 -15.96 -9.65 30.41
CA GLY A 108 -16.00 -8.30 29.86
C GLY A 108 -15.64 -8.24 28.38
N ARG A 109 -16.27 -7.30 27.64
CA ARG A 109 -15.85 -6.89 26.29
C ARG A 109 -15.63 -5.39 26.28
N THR A 110 -14.55 -4.94 25.64
CA THR A 110 -14.26 -3.51 25.44
C THR A 110 -14.21 -3.22 23.97
N GLU A 111 -14.83 -2.13 23.52
CA GLU A 111 -14.76 -1.68 22.16
C GLU A 111 -13.41 -0.98 21.92
N PHE A 112 -12.69 -1.43 20.89
CA PHE A 112 -11.48 -0.79 20.41
C PHE A 112 -11.74 -0.19 19.04
N LYS A 113 -11.73 1.13 18.93
CA LYS A 113 -11.88 1.84 17.66
C LYS A 113 -10.55 1.84 16.92
N ALA A 114 -10.44 1.08 15.84
CA ALA A 114 -9.25 1.02 15.00
C ALA A 114 -9.21 2.14 13.94
N VAL A 115 -10.39 2.56 13.46
CA VAL A 115 -10.56 3.67 12.51
C VAL A 115 -11.55 4.67 13.11
N GLY A 116 -11.23 5.97 13.07
CA GLY A 116 -12.07 7.03 13.60
C GLY A 116 -12.02 7.18 15.14
N ARG A 117 -10.86 6.95 15.76
CA ARG A 117 -10.64 7.03 17.22
C ARG A 117 -11.10 8.33 17.86
N SER A 118 -10.89 9.44 17.18
CA SER A 118 -11.22 10.79 17.70
C SER A 118 -12.70 11.15 17.62
N GLY A 119 -13.59 10.18 17.35
CA GLY A 119 -15.00 10.45 17.13
C GLY A 119 -15.33 10.98 15.73
N ARG A 120 -14.33 11.40 14.97
CA ARG A 120 -14.46 11.73 13.55
C ARG A 120 -14.06 10.52 12.72
N GLY A 121 -14.94 10.06 11.86
CA GLY A 121 -14.63 9.00 10.90
C GLY A 121 -13.71 9.51 9.78
N VAL A 122 -13.19 8.59 8.98
CA VAL A 122 -12.39 8.90 7.80
C VAL A 122 -13.30 9.19 6.62
N SER A 123 -13.05 10.32 5.93
CA SER A 123 -13.81 10.71 4.74
C SER A 123 -12.86 11.01 3.59
N PHE A 124 -13.19 10.48 2.40
CA PHE A 124 -12.44 10.73 1.17
C PHE A 124 -13.27 10.39 -0.06
N GLU A 125 -12.80 10.85 -1.22
CA GLU A 125 -13.34 10.50 -2.52
C GLU A 125 -12.22 10.01 -3.43
N LEU A 126 -12.50 8.98 -4.22
CA LEU A 126 -11.61 8.48 -5.26
C LEU A 126 -12.31 8.55 -6.60
N ARG A 127 -11.74 9.31 -7.52
CA ARG A 127 -12.26 9.50 -8.88
C ARG A 127 -11.73 8.44 -9.83
N ARG A 128 -12.47 8.19 -10.89
CA ARG A 128 -12.09 7.23 -11.94
C ARG A 128 -10.74 7.59 -12.56
N GLY A 129 -9.83 6.62 -12.61
CA GLY A 129 -8.47 6.82 -13.15
C GLY A 129 -7.50 7.52 -12.19
N HIS A 130 -7.94 7.93 -10.99
CA HIS A 130 -7.07 8.52 -9.97
C HIS A 130 -6.55 7.46 -9.00
N THR A 131 -5.46 7.79 -8.32
CA THR A 131 -4.88 6.99 -7.24
C THR A 131 -4.89 7.82 -5.97
N LEU A 132 -5.45 7.27 -4.89
CA LEU A 132 -5.42 7.87 -3.55
C LEU A 132 -4.34 7.18 -2.71
N GLY A 133 -3.33 7.92 -2.27
CA GLY A 133 -2.34 7.45 -1.31
C GLY A 133 -2.85 7.59 0.13
N VAL A 134 -2.74 6.52 0.92
CA VAL A 134 -3.05 6.55 2.36
C VAL A 134 -1.77 6.25 3.13
N VAL A 135 -1.30 7.25 3.87
CA VAL A 135 -0.04 7.20 4.62
C VAL A 135 -0.25 7.35 6.12
N GLY A 136 0.70 6.93 6.91
CA GLY A 136 0.69 7.03 8.37
C GLY A 136 1.56 5.96 9.00
N GLU A 137 1.86 6.09 10.28
CA GLU A 137 2.68 5.15 11.05
C GLU A 137 2.08 3.74 11.13
N SER A 138 2.91 2.75 11.52
CA SER A 138 2.42 1.40 11.79
C SER A 138 1.34 1.45 12.88
N GLY A 139 0.27 0.67 12.72
CA GLY A 139 -0.86 0.68 13.66
C GLY A 139 -1.83 1.87 13.53
N SER A 140 -1.64 2.80 12.58
CA SER A 140 -2.57 3.93 12.38
C SER A 140 -3.93 3.56 11.78
N GLY A 141 -4.16 2.30 11.43
CA GLY A 141 -5.44 1.79 10.94
C GLY A 141 -5.58 1.72 9.41
N LYS A 142 -4.52 1.96 8.62
CA LYS A 142 -4.57 1.93 7.14
C LYS A 142 -5.11 0.62 6.58
N THR A 143 -4.52 -0.50 6.99
CA THR A 143 -4.95 -1.83 6.58
C THR A 143 -6.37 -2.11 7.04
N THR A 144 -6.70 -1.75 8.29
CA THR A 144 -8.06 -1.91 8.83
C THR A 144 -9.07 -1.10 8.03
N MET A 145 -8.74 0.11 7.62
CA MET A 145 -9.59 0.94 6.77
C MET A 145 -9.83 0.27 5.41
N GLY A 146 -8.79 -0.20 4.74
CA GLY A 146 -8.91 -0.91 3.46
C GLY A 146 -9.78 -2.16 3.56
N LEU A 147 -9.59 -2.98 4.60
CA LEU A 147 -10.43 -4.15 4.86
C LEU A 147 -11.87 -3.77 5.23
N ALA A 148 -12.09 -2.66 5.93
CA ALA A 148 -13.43 -2.17 6.27
C ALA A 148 -14.21 -1.73 5.02
N LEU A 149 -13.56 -1.06 4.07
CA LEU A 149 -14.15 -0.69 2.78
C LEU A 149 -14.71 -1.91 2.02
N LEU A 150 -14.02 -3.04 2.12
CA LEU A 150 -14.38 -4.27 1.40
C LEU A 150 -15.19 -5.26 2.25
N GLN A 151 -15.54 -4.91 3.48
CA GLN A 151 -16.18 -5.80 4.46
C GLN A 151 -15.42 -7.15 4.63
N LEU A 152 -14.08 -7.12 4.55
CA LEU A 152 -13.20 -8.30 4.67
C LEU A 152 -12.69 -8.50 6.10
N HIS A 153 -13.49 -8.19 7.11
CA HIS A 153 -13.14 -8.46 8.51
C HIS A 153 -13.66 -9.83 8.94
N GLU A 154 -12.93 -10.44 9.89
CA GLU A 154 -13.33 -11.71 10.49
C GLU A 154 -14.73 -11.63 11.11
N PRO A 155 -15.47 -12.76 11.10
CA PRO A 155 -16.74 -12.89 11.82
C PRO A 155 -16.52 -12.57 13.31
N GLY A 156 -17.33 -11.67 13.86
CA GLY A 156 -17.20 -11.24 15.27
C GLY A 156 -16.40 -9.95 15.47
N GLY A 157 -15.84 -9.36 14.43
CA GLY A 157 -15.34 -7.98 14.47
C GLY A 157 -16.49 -7.01 14.79
N GLY A 158 -16.19 -5.94 15.53
CA GLY A 158 -17.15 -4.87 15.83
C GLY A 158 -17.66 -4.15 14.57
N PRO A 159 -18.66 -3.29 14.69
CA PRO A 159 -19.32 -2.65 13.57
C PRO A 159 -18.38 -1.75 12.76
N ALA A 160 -18.62 -1.67 11.45
CA ALA A 160 -18.19 -0.55 10.63
C ALA A 160 -19.33 0.48 10.63
N GLY A 161 -18.99 1.75 10.81
CA GLY A 161 -19.94 2.86 10.78
C GLY A 161 -19.61 3.86 9.68
N GLY A 162 -20.53 4.78 9.42
CA GLY A 162 -20.41 5.74 8.33
C GLY A 162 -21.07 5.24 7.05
N GLU A 163 -20.62 5.77 5.91
CA GLU A 163 -21.10 5.40 4.59
C GLU A 163 -19.92 5.11 3.67
N VAL A 164 -20.01 4.06 2.86
CA VAL A 164 -19.05 3.75 1.80
C VAL A 164 -19.82 3.46 0.52
N ARG A 165 -19.65 4.32 -0.49
CA ARG A 165 -20.28 4.11 -1.79
C ARG A 165 -19.25 3.71 -2.85
N PHE A 166 -19.65 2.76 -3.68
CA PHE A 166 -18.95 2.39 -4.91
C PHE A 166 -19.90 2.50 -6.09
N ASP A 167 -19.57 3.35 -7.06
CA ASP A 167 -20.46 3.71 -8.18
C ASP A 167 -21.90 4.04 -7.69
N GLY A 168 -22.02 4.81 -6.60
CA GLY A 168 -23.29 5.23 -6.02
C GLY A 168 -23.96 4.23 -5.08
N GLN A 169 -23.55 2.95 -5.03
CA GLN A 169 -24.12 1.93 -4.19
C GLN A 169 -23.43 1.84 -2.82
N ASP A 170 -24.20 1.88 -1.74
CA ASP A 170 -23.67 1.80 -0.37
C ASP A 170 -23.20 0.38 -0.04
N LEU A 171 -21.89 0.19 0.04
CA LEU A 171 -21.27 -1.10 0.29
C LEU A 171 -21.54 -1.64 1.70
N LEU A 172 -21.72 -0.76 2.70
CA LEU A 172 -21.93 -1.19 4.09
C LEU A 172 -23.33 -1.79 4.33
N LYS A 173 -24.28 -1.46 3.43
CA LYS A 173 -25.67 -1.97 3.48
C LYS A 173 -25.91 -3.21 2.63
N LEU A 174 -24.89 -3.66 1.87
CA LEU A 174 -25.04 -4.84 1.03
C LEU A 174 -25.03 -6.12 1.86
N ASP A 175 -25.95 -7.01 1.54
CA ASP A 175 -25.92 -8.39 2.01
C ASP A 175 -24.89 -9.25 1.25
N LYS A 176 -24.69 -10.48 1.71
CA LYS A 176 -23.70 -11.40 1.12
C LYS A 176 -23.96 -11.72 -0.35
N ALA A 177 -25.23 -11.76 -0.78
CA ALA A 177 -25.60 -12.08 -2.17
C ALA A 177 -25.22 -10.93 -3.11
N HIS A 178 -25.49 -9.70 -2.71
CA HIS A 178 -25.19 -8.50 -3.48
C HIS A 178 -23.68 -8.15 -3.46
N TRP A 179 -22.92 -8.60 -2.45
CA TRP A 179 -21.46 -8.46 -2.42
C TRP A 179 -20.72 -9.29 -3.47
N ARG A 180 -21.25 -10.46 -3.85
CA ARG A 180 -20.60 -11.39 -4.78
C ARG A 180 -20.26 -10.77 -6.14
N PRO A 181 -21.16 -10.05 -6.82
CA PRO A 181 -20.80 -9.34 -8.07
C PRO A 181 -19.83 -8.17 -7.85
N MET A 182 -19.88 -7.48 -6.69
CA MET A 182 -18.98 -6.38 -6.37
C MET A 182 -17.52 -6.82 -6.24
N ARG A 183 -17.25 -8.01 -5.71
CA ARG A 183 -15.89 -8.56 -5.57
C ARG A 183 -15.15 -8.73 -6.91
N ARG A 184 -15.86 -8.82 -8.03
CA ARG A 184 -15.25 -8.85 -9.36
C ARG A 184 -14.79 -7.47 -9.81
N ARG A 185 -15.36 -6.41 -9.27
CA ARG A 185 -15.11 -5.01 -9.63
C ARG A 185 -14.14 -4.32 -8.69
N ILE A 186 -14.05 -4.81 -7.44
CA ILE A 186 -13.18 -4.27 -6.40
C ILE A 186 -12.27 -5.40 -5.93
N GLN A 187 -10.96 -5.21 -6.08
CA GLN A 187 -9.97 -6.21 -5.70
C GLN A 187 -8.98 -5.63 -4.68
N ILE A 188 -8.39 -6.49 -3.88
CA ILE A 188 -7.34 -6.14 -2.93
C ILE A 188 -6.07 -6.91 -3.26
N VAL A 189 -4.94 -6.22 -3.20
CA VAL A 189 -3.61 -6.82 -3.24
C VAL A 189 -3.02 -6.69 -1.84
N PHE A 190 -2.75 -7.81 -1.19
CA PHE A 190 -2.16 -7.82 0.13
C PHE A 190 -0.66 -7.48 0.08
N GLN A 191 -0.14 -6.91 1.16
CA GLN A 191 1.27 -6.53 1.29
C GLN A 191 2.23 -7.72 1.11
N ASN A 192 1.81 -8.92 1.48
CA ASN A 192 2.52 -10.17 1.19
C ASN A 192 1.61 -11.14 0.42
N PRO A 193 1.57 -11.04 -0.92
CA PRO A 193 0.68 -11.86 -1.74
C PRO A 193 1.04 -13.37 -1.66
N TYR A 194 2.30 -13.71 -1.43
CA TYR A 194 2.72 -15.11 -1.31
C TYR A 194 2.16 -15.81 -0.08
N ALA A 195 1.96 -15.08 1.03
CA ALA A 195 1.31 -15.63 2.22
C ALA A 195 -0.17 -15.99 2.00
N SER A 196 -0.78 -15.44 0.95
CA SER A 196 -2.18 -15.69 0.57
C SER A 196 -2.32 -16.87 -0.39
N LEU A 197 -1.21 -17.37 -0.95
CA LEU A 197 -1.20 -18.56 -1.79
C LEU A 197 -1.13 -19.80 -0.91
N ASN A 198 -1.98 -20.79 -1.19
CA ASN A 198 -1.92 -22.06 -0.49
C ASN A 198 -0.66 -22.81 -0.94
N PRO A 199 0.32 -23.08 -0.05
CA PRO A 199 1.58 -23.75 -0.42
C PRO A 199 1.41 -25.20 -0.90
N ARG A 200 0.18 -25.74 -0.83
CA ARG A 200 -0.14 -27.09 -1.33
C ARG A 200 -0.60 -27.11 -2.80
N PHE A 201 -0.78 -25.95 -3.42
CA PHE A 201 -1.07 -25.83 -4.84
C PHE A 201 0.17 -25.28 -5.55
N THR A 202 1.14 -26.12 -5.80
CA THR A 202 2.25 -25.91 -6.74
C THR A 202 1.99 -26.74 -8.00
#